data_1ce154f2b595dbffd67fe76c7bc90fed
#
_entry.id   1ce154f2b595dbffd67fe76c7bc90fed
#
_cell.length_a   1.000
_cell.length_b   1.000
_cell.length_c   1.000
_cell.angle_alpha   90.00
_cell.angle_beta   90.00
_cell.angle_gamma   90.00
#
_symmetry.space_group_name_H-M   'P 1'
#
loop_
_entity.id
_entity.type
_entity.pdbx_description
1 polymer ?
#
loop_
_entity_poly.entity_id
_entity_poly.type
_entity_poly.pdbx_seq_one_letter_code
_entity_poly.pdbx_strand_id
1 'polypeptide(L)'
;MKTVITPTDTERFFDDNEIIVSKTDLKGRMTYVNETFCKIAGYSEEELIGEPHSLIRHPDMPRAVFKLLWDTIQEGREIFAYVKNMSKTGDYYWVLAHVTPSYDGDHKVIGYHSNRRVPDRNIVRNTIVPLYASVLREEKQHRNGQQALSASFEFLVNFVKSKNTTYDALVFSL
;
A
#
# COMPACT_ATOMS: atom_id res chain seq x y z
N MET A 1 -11.42 -6.14 22.28
CA MET A 1 -9.94 -6.02 22.13
C MET A 1 -9.60 -6.42 20.71
N LYS A 2 -8.96 -5.55 19.90
CA LYS A 2 -8.44 -5.98 18.60
C LYS A 2 -7.29 -6.96 18.84
N THR A 3 -7.43 -8.17 18.34
CA THR A 3 -6.35 -9.18 18.41
C THR A 3 -5.15 -8.67 17.64
N VAL A 4 -4.00 -8.60 18.27
CA VAL A 4 -2.75 -8.26 17.60
C VAL A 4 -2.34 -9.46 16.76
N ILE A 5 -2.34 -9.31 15.45
CA ILE A 5 -1.92 -10.37 14.52
C ILE A 5 -0.40 -10.34 14.44
N THR A 6 0.24 -11.47 14.71
CA THR A 6 1.69 -11.63 14.57
C THR A 6 2.03 -11.95 13.12
N PRO A 7 2.89 -11.17 12.47
CA PRO A 7 3.35 -11.50 11.12
C PRO A 7 4.06 -12.86 11.08
N THR A 8 3.84 -13.60 10.00
CA THR A 8 4.59 -14.83 9.66
C THR A 8 5.52 -14.56 8.49
N ASP A 9 6.47 -15.47 8.26
CA ASP A 9 7.35 -15.43 7.08
C ASP A 9 6.75 -16.18 5.87
N THR A 10 5.45 -16.50 5.92
CA THR A 10 4.75 -17.22 4.86
C THR A 10 4.16 -16.25 3.85
N GLU A 11 4.53 -16.38 2.59
CA GLU A 11 3.96 -15.61 1.51
C GLU A 11 2.75 -16.31 0.90
N ARG A 12 1.66 -15.56 0.72
CA ARG A 12 0.49 -15.98 -0.04
C ARG A 12 0.57 -15.47 -1.47
N PHE A 13 0.02 -16.25 -2.38
CA PHE A 13 -0.01 -15.95 -3.81
C PHE A 13 -1.45 -15.96 -4.31
N PHE A 14 -1.70 -15.20 -5.36
CA PHE A 14 -2.93 -15.22 -6.13
C PHE A 14 -2.57 -15.34 -7.63
N ASP A 15 -3.52 -15.71 -8.44
CA ASP A 15 -3.31 -15.96 -9.86
C ASP A 15 -3.04 -14.67 -10.63
N ASP A 16 -2.17 -14.70 -11.65
CA ASP A 16 -1.83 -13.55 -12.49
C ASP A 16 -3.06 -12.96 -13.22
N ASN A 17 -4.09 -13.76 -13.41
CA ASN A 17 -5.38 -13.35 -14.00
C ASN A 17 -6.35 -12.78 -12.95
N GLU A 18 -6.06 -12.90 -11.68
CA GLU A 18 -6.88 -12.34 -10.61
C GLU A 18 -6.53 -10.88 -10.36
N ILE A 19 -7.55 -10.08 -10.05
CA ILE A 19 -7.39 -8.68 -9.66
C ILE A 19 -8.04 -8.49 -8.29
N ILE A 20 -7.29 -7.91 -7.35
CA ILE A 20 -7.81 -7.52 -6.05
C ILE A 20 -8.39 -6.11 -6.18
N VAL A 21 -9.66 -5.93 -5.83
CA VAL A 21 -10.34 -4.63 -5.93
C VAL A 21 -10.91 -4.22 -4.59
N SER A 22 -10.73 -2.94 -4.25
CA SER A 22 -11.44 -2.30 -3.15
C SER A 22 -11.78 -0.85 -3.47
N LYS A 23 -12.83 -0.34 -2.81
CA LYS A 23 -13.15 1.09 -2.75
C LYS A 23 -13.15 1.54 -1.30
N THR A 24 -12.83 2.80 -1.09
CA THR A 24 -12.88 3.42 0.24
C THR A 24 -13.63 4.75 0.18
N ASP A 25 -14.10 5.20 1.34
CA ASP A 25 -14.48 6.58 1.53
C ASP A 25 -13.25 7.50 1.60
N LEU A 26 -13.47 8.80 1.80
CA LEU A 26 -12.41 9.80 1.93
C LEU A 26 -11.50 9.61 3.15
N LYS A 27 -11.95 8.83 4.14
CA LYS A 27 -11.19 8.50 5.36
C LYS A 27 -10.41 7.19 5.24
N GLY A 28 -10.49 6.54 4.07
CA GLY A 28 -9.84 5.25 3.82
C GLY A 28 -10.54 4.06 4.45
N ARG A 29 -11.83 4.18 4.81
CA ARG A 29 -12.65 3.03 5.23
C ARG A 29 -13.19 2.32 4.02
N MET A 30 -13.07 0.99 4.02
CA MET A 30 -13.51 0.15 2.91
C MET A 30 -15.03 0.20 2.76
N THR A 31 -15.48 0.51 1.54
CA THR A 31 -16.90 0.55 1.15
C THR A 31 -17.24 -0.54 0.13
N TYR A 32 -16.24 -1.16 -0.47
CA TYR A 32 -16.37 -2.29 -1.36
C TYR A 32 -15.09 -3.10 -1.36
N VAL A 33 -15.21 -4.41 -1.44
CA VAL A 33 -14.13 -5.36 -1.69
C VAL A 33 -14.64 -6.47 -2.61
N ASN A 34 -13.77 -7.02 -3.48
CA ASN A 34 -14.16 -8.17 -4.28
C ASN A 34 -13.77 -9.51 -3.61
N GLU A 35 -14.26 -10.62 -4.17
CA GLU A 35 -14.03 -11.96 -3.65
C GLU A 35 -12.53 -12.30 -3.58
N THR A 36 -11.75 -11.92 -4.58
CA THR A 36 -10.29 -12.14 -4.58
C THR A 36 -9.62 -11.45 -3.40
N PHE A 37 -10.08 -10.24 -3.03
CA PHE A 37 -9.56 -9.56 -1.84
C PHE A 37 -9.88 -10.35 -0.56
N CYS A 38 -11.13 -10.77 -0.37
CA CYS A 38 -11.54 -11.56 0.80
C CYS A 38 -10.70 -12.84 0.90
N LYS A 39 -10.52 -13.56 -0.21
CA LYS A 39 -9.78 -14.82 -0.29
C LYS A 39 -8.31 -14.65 0.11
N ILE A 40 -7.59 -13.67 -0.48
CA ILE A 40 -6.16 -13.50 -0.21
C ILE A 40 -5.91 -12.91 1.18
N ALA A 41 -6.73 -11.97 1.61
CA ALA A 41 -6.62 -11.34 2.92
C ALA A 41 -7.13 -12.24 4.07
N GLY A 42 -7.96 -13.25 3.77
CA GLY A 42 -8.48 -14.19 4.76
C GLY A 42 -9.55 -13.60 5.66
N TYR A 43 -10.24 -12.54 5.22
CA TYR A 43 -11.36 -11.89 5.89
C TYR A 43 -12.64 -12.08 5.09
N SER A 44 -13.79 -12.12 5.77
CA SER A 44 -15.07 -11.98 5.08
C SER A 44 -15.31 -10.52 4.65
N GLU A 45 -16.22 -10.30 3.70
CA GLU A 45 -16.63 -8.95 3.30
C GLU A 45 -17.17 -8.16 4.49
N GLU A 46 -17.97 -8.79 5.35
CA GLU A 46 -18.55 -8.18 6.56
C GLU A 46 -17.49 -7.70 7.55
N GLU A 47 -16.35 -8.41 7.63
CA GLU A 47 -15.23 -8.03 8.48
C GLU A 47 -14.41 -6.87 7.91
N LEU A 48 -14.47 -6.65 6.60
CA LEU A 48 -13.69 -5.63 5.90
C LEU A 48 -14.46 -4.32 5.73
N ILE A 49 -15.75 -4.38 5.40
CA ILE A 49 -16.55 -3.17 5.14
C ILE A 49 -16.65 -2.31 6.40
N GLY A 50 -16.36 -1.01 6.23
CA GLY A 50 -16.30 -0.03 7.34
C GLY A 50 -14.97 0.00 8.09
N GLU A 51 -14.11 -1.02 7.96
CA GLU A 51 -12.79 -0.99 8.57
C GLU A 51 -11.81 -0.15 7.72
N PRO A 52 -10.82 0.49 8.37
CA PRO A 52 -9.79 1.23 7.64
C PRO A 52 -8.92 0.27 6.83
N HIS A 53 -8.52 0.69 5.62
CA HIS A 53 -7.69 -0.13 4.73
C HIS A 53 -6.35 -0.52 5.37
N SER A 54 -5.88 0.22 6.38
CA SER A 54 -4.69 -0.11 7.18
C SER A 54 -4.82 -1.41 7.99
N LEU A 55 -6.01 -2.01 8.05
CA LEU A 55 -6.23 -3.32 8.68
C LEU A 55 -5.31 -4.40 8.09
N ILE A 56 -5.08 -4.36 6.80
CA ILE A 56 -4.24 -5.32 6.07
C ILE A 56 -2.80 -4.85 5.86
N ARG A 57 -2.39 -3.78 6.51
CA ARG A 57 -1.03 -3.25 6.36
C ARG A 57 -0.01 -4.14 7.06
N HIS A 58 1.02 -4.57 6.33
CA HIS A 58 2.15 -5.29 6.92
C HIS A 58 3.07 -4.33 7.71
N PRO A 59 3.62 -4.71 8.87
CA PRO A 59 4.54 -3.88 9.67
C PRO A 59 5.81 -3.46 8.93
N ASP A 60 6.28 -4.25 7.97
CA ASP A 60 7.47 -3.93 7.15
C ASP A 60 7.20 -2.88 6.07
N MET A 61 5.97 -2.37 5.96
CA MET A 61 5.68 -1.29 5.02
C MET A 61 6.08 0.06 5.60
N PRO A 62 6.97 0.81 4.94
CA PRO A 62 7.36 2.14 5.39
C PRO A 62 6.16 3.09 5.42
N ARG A 63 6.05 3.89 6.47
CA ARG A 63 5.03 4.93 6.58
C ARG A 63 5.15 5.98 5.48
N ALA A 64 6.38 6.26 5.06
CA ALA A 64 6.67 7.19 3.96
C ALA A 64 5.97 6.83 2.65
N VAL A 65 5.88 5.54 2.30
CA VAL A 65 5.18 5.08 1.09
C VAL A 65 3.69 5.40 1.17
N PHE A 66 3.06 5.18 2.33
CA PHE A 66 1.65 5.53 2.51
C PHE A 66 1.42 7.03 2.56
N LYS A 67 2.37 7.81 3.13
CA LYS A 67 2.30 9.27 3.07
C LYS A 67 2.31 9.74 1.61
N LEU A 68 3.23 9.24 0.80
CA LEU A 68 3.29 9.58 -0.62
C LEU A 68 1.99 9.21 -1.34
N LEU A 69 1.45 8.03 -1.06
CA LEU A 69 0.18 7.57 -1.64
C LEU A 69 -0.96 8.52 -1.27
N TRP A 70 -1.13 8.81 0.02
CA TRP A 70 -2.21 9.69 0.49
C TRP A 70 -2.07 11.10 -0.04
N ASP A 71 -0.89 11.70 0.00
CA ASP A 71 -0.65 13.04 -0.53
C ASP A 71 -1.04 13.10 -2.02
N THR A 72 -0.67 12.08 -2.80
CA THR A 72 -0.94 12.02 -4.24
C THR A 72 -2.43 11.90 -4.56
N ILE A 73 -3.16 10.99 -3.90
CA ILE A 73 -4.58 10.78 -4.22
C ILE A 73 -5.47 11.90 -3.67
N GLN A 74 -5.09 12.55 -2.58
CA GLN A 74 -5.80 13.72 -2.05
C GLN A 74 -5.65 14.96 -2.96
N GLU A 75 -4.58 15.02 -3.74
CA GLU A 75 -4.40 16.03 -4.80
C GLU A 75 -5.18 15.71 -6.09
N GLY A 76 -5.98 14.64 -6.09
CA GLY A 76 -6.75 14.23 -7.26
C GLY A 76 -5.93 13.47 -8.33
N ARG A 77 -4.74 13.01 -7.98
CA ARG A 77 -3.86 12.24 -8.88
C ARG A 77 -3.90 10.75 -8.57
N GLU A 78 -3.52 9.94 -9.53
CA GLU A 78 -3.34 8.51 -9.35
C GLU A 78 -1.91 8.16 -8.91
N ILE A 79 -1.73 6.97 -8.33
CA ILE A 79 -0.43 6.46 -7.95
C ILE A 79 -0.35 4.94 -8.15
N PHE A 80 0.84 4.48 -8.55
CA PHE A 80 1.20 3.07 -8.56
C PHE A 80 2.24 2.81 -7.47
N ALA A 81 2.06 1.75 -6.69
CA ALA A 81 2.98 1.41 -5.62
C ALA A 81 3.07 -0.10 -5.40
N TYR A 82 4.27 -0.59 -5.10
CA TYR A 82 4.44 -1.94 -4.56
C TYR A 82 4.06 -1.94 -3.08
N VAL A 83 3.16 -2.82 -2.70
CA VAL A 83 2.65 -2.88 -1.32
C VAL A 83 2.75 -4.30 -0.77
N LYS A 84 3.31 -4.43 0.42
CA LYS A 84 3.28 -5.65 1.21
C LYS A 84 2.09 -5.59 2.17
N ASN A 85 1.14 -6.48 1.99
CA ASN A 85 -0.03 -6.60 2.84
C ASN A 85 0.09 -7.81 3.77
N MET A 86 -0.73 -7.86 4.80
CA MET A 86 -0.81 -8.95 5.76
C MET A 86 -2.24 -9.49 5.81
N SER A 87 -2.35 -10.81 5.79
CA SER A 87 -3.63 -11.52 5.95
C SER A 87 -4.06 -11.62 7.41
N LYS A 88 -5.28 -12.06 7.64
CA LYS A 88 -5.84 -12.33 8.98
C LYS A 88 -5.03 -13.35 9.79
N THR A 89 -4.29 -14.25 9.14
CA THR A 89 -3.44 -15.25 9.79
C THR A 89 -2.01 -14.79 10.03
N GLY A 90 -1.65 -13.59 9.58
CA GLY A 90 -0.30 -13.03 9.69
C GLY A 90 0.60 -13.28 8.47
N ASP A 91 0.15 -14.10 7.52
CA ASP A 91 0.88 -14.33 6.28
C ASP A 91 0.87 -13.05 5.43
N TYR A 92 1.87 -12.86 4.60
CA TYR A 92 1.96 -11.67 3.78
C TYR A 92 1.73 -11.97 2.29
N TYR A 93 1.40 -10.91 1.54
CA TYR A 93 1.33 -10.96 0.08
C TYR A 93 1.74 -9.61 -0.52
N TRP A 94 2.45 -9.68 -1.64
CA TRP A 94 2.86 -8.51 -2.39
C TRP A 94 1.89 -8.20 -3.51
N VAL A 95 1.67 -6.92 -3.75
CA VAL A 95 0.84 -6.42 -4.85
C VAL A 95 1.49 -5.21 -5.53
N LEU A 96 1.25 -5.04 -6.82
CA LEU A 96 1.37 -3.76 -7.49
C LEU A 96 0.00 -3.09 -7.44
N ALA A 97 -0.12 -2.08 -6.61
CA ALA A 97 -1.36 -1.35 -6.39
C ALA A 97 -1.44 -0.14 -7.33
N HIS A 98 -2.60 0.05 -7.93
CA HIS A 98 -3.00 1.27 -8.62
C HIS A 98 -4.15 1.91 -7.86
N VAL A 99 -3.98 3.13 -7.38
CA VAL A 99 -4.98 3.84 -6.59
C VAL A 99 -5.38 5.13 -7.30
N THR A 100 -6.68 5.34 -7.45
CA THR A 100 -7.27 6.49 -8.14
C THR A 100 -8.35 7.13 -7.30
N PRO A 101 -8.55 8.46 -7.36
CA PRO A 101 -9.73 9.13 -6.83
C PRO A 101 -11.00 8.70 -7.58
N SER A 102 -12.12 8.62 -6.87
CA SER A 102 -13.44 8.45 -7.43
C SER A 102 -14.20 9.78 -7.32
N TYR A 103 -14.91 10.15 -8.37
CA TYR A 103 -15.60 11.43 -8.48
C TYR A 103 -17.11 11.24 -8.56
N ASP A 104 -17.87 12.21 -8.05
CA ASP A 104 -19.31 12.33 -8.29
C ASP A 104 -19.59 13.06 -9.62
N GLY A 105 -20.88 13.29 -9.90
CA GLY A 105 -21.32 14.00 -11.10
C GLY A 105 -20.87 15.46 -11.20
N ASP A 106 -20.47 16.08 -10.09
CA ASP A 106 -19.95 17.45 -10.00
C ASP A 106 -18.41 17.50 -9.96
N HIS A 107 -17.75 16.41 -10.32
CA HIS A 107 -16.28 16.26 -10.29
C HIS A 107 -15.64 16.44 -8.90
N LYS A 108 -16.39 16.18 -7.83
CA LYS A 108 -15.88 16.19 -6.47
C LYS A 108 -15.39 14.79 -6.10
N VAL A 109 -14.23 14.69 -5.48
CA VAL A 109 -13.71 13.41 -4.95
C VAL A 109 -14.63 12.92 -3.83
N ILE A 110 -15.14 11.71 -3.95
CA ILE A 110 -16.03 11.05 -2.99
C ILE A 110 -15.44 9.83 -2.33
N GLY A 111 -14.28 9.39 -2.77
CA GLY A 111 -13.57 8.22 -2.25
C GLY A 111 -12.44 7.81 -3.17
N TYR A 112 -11.92 6.62 -2.95
CA TYR A 112 -10.79 6.09 -3.71
C TYR A 112 -11.08 4.68 -4.20
N HIS A 113 -10.55 4.36 -5.37
CA HIS A 113 -10.60 3.04 -5.98
C HIS A 113 -9.19 2.48 -6.05
N SER A 114 -9.01 1.22 -5.66
CA SER A 114 -7.74 0.53 -5.79
C SER A 114 -7.93 -0.80 -6.48
N ASN A 115 -7.17 -1.02 -7.55
CA ASN A 115 -6.96 -2.34 -8.12
C ASN A 115 -5.52 -2.77 -7.91
N ARG A 116 -5.30 -4.07 -7.72
CA ARG A 116 -4.01 -4.63 -7.40
C ARG A 116 -3.80 -5.90 -8.20
N ARG A 117 -2.60 -6.01 -8.75
CA ARG A 117 -2.15 -7.14 -9.57
C ARG A 117 -0.97 -7.82 -8.92
N VAL A 118 -0.68 -9.02 -9.37
CA VAL A 118 0.56 -9.72 -9.03
C VAL A 118 1.75 -8.88 -9.49
N PRO A 119 2.70 -8.56 -8.60
CA PRO A 119 3.88 -7.79 -8.96
C PRO A 119 4.94 -8.68 -9.59
N ASP A 120 5.86 -8.08 -10.37
CA ASP A 120 7.07 -8.79 -10.79
C ASP A 120 7.94 -9.14 -9.56
N ARG A 121 8.21 -10.40 -9.39
CA ARG A 121 8.93 -10.92 -8.22
C ARG A 121 10.39 -10.54 -8.17
N ASN A 122 11.03 -10.42 -9.33
CA ASN A 122 12.43 -10.00 -9.41
C ASN A 122 12.55 -8.55 -8.98
N ILE A 123 11.61 -7.69 -9.40
CA ILE A 123 11.53 -6.29 -9.00
C ILE A 123 11.31 -6.19 -7.49
N VAL A 124 10.33 -6.91 -6.96
CA VAL A 124 10.05 -6.93 -5.51
C VAL A 124 11.32 -7.32 -4.74
N ARG A 125 11.94 -8.45 -5.10
CA ARG A 125 13.09 -9.01 -4.36
C ARG A 125 14.34 -8.13 -4.48
N ASN A 126 14.66 -7.70 -5.69
CA ASN A 126 15.95 -7.09 -5.99
C ASN A 126 15.96 -5.56 -5.83
N THR A 127 14.78 -4.93 -5.85
CA THR A 127 14.68 -3.46 -5.81
C THR A 127 13.81 -2.97 -4.65
N ILE A 128 12.56 -3.45 -4.54
CA ILE A 128 11.58 -2.90 -3.60
C ILE A 128 11.94 -3.28 -2.16
N VAL A 129 12.23 -4.55 -1.89
CA VAL A 129 12.58 -5.02 -0.54
C VAL A 129 13.81 -4.28 0.00
N PRO A 130 14.94 -4.16 -0.72
CA PRO A 130 16.09 -3.37 -0.26
C PRO A 130 15.78 -1.89 -0.05
N LEU A 131 15.00 -1.27 -0.95
CA LEU A 131 14.60 0.12 -0.82
C LEU A 131 13.76 0.34 0.44
N TYR A 132 12.71 -0.48 0.63
CA TYR A 132 11.82 -0.34 1.79
C TYR A 132 12.54 -0.63 3.10
N ALA A 133 13.49 -1.57 3.11
CA ALA A 133 14.34 -1.81 4.27
C ALA A 133 15.19 -0.58 4.63
N SER A 134 15.69 0.15 3.62
CA SER A 134 16.45 1.38 3.84
C SER A 134 15.56 2.52 4.38
N VAL A 135 14.37 2.69 3.83
CA VAL A 135 13.38 3.68 4.32
C VAL A 135 12.94 3.38 5.76
N LEU A 136 12.69 2.10 6.08
CA LEU A 136 12.35 1.67 7.45
C LEU A 136 13.50 1.88 8.43
N ARG A 137 14.74 1.68 7.99
CA ARG A 137 15.92 1.94 8.82
C ARG A 137 15.99 3.42 9.18
N GLU A 138 15.71 4.30 8.24
CA GLU A 138 15.62 5.75 8.49
C GLU A 138 14.50 6.07 9.50
N GLU A 139 13.30 5.50 9.33
CA GLU A 139 12.21 5.66 10.30
C GLU A 139 12.62 5.27 11.74
N LYS A 140 13.36 4.16 11.89
CA LYS A 140 13.77 3.62 13.19
C LYS A 140 14.87 4.42 13.90
N GLN A 141 15.57 5.33 13.22
CA GLN A 141 16.57 6.20 13.83
C GLN A 141 15.95 7.28 14.72
N HIS A 142 14.67 7.58 14.54
CA HIS A 142 13.97 8.64 15.24
C HIS A 142 12.97 8.09 16.27
N ARG A 143 13.04 8.57 17.51
CA ARG A 143 12.07 8.19 18.56
C ARG A 143 10.72 8.88 18.40
N ASN A 144 10.72 10.10 17.85
CA ASN A 144 9.50 10.85 17.59
C ASN A 144 8.88 10.39 16.27
N GLY A 145 7.61 9.95 16.30
CA GLY A 145 6.92 9.40 15.15
C GLY A 145 6.73 10.37 13.98
N GLN A 146 6.64 11.68 14.24
CA GLN A 146 6.53 12.70 13.21
C GLN A 146 7.90 12.97 12.54
N GLN A 147 8.96 13.05 13.34
CA GLN A 147 10.32 13.16 12.83
C GLN A 147 10.70 11.92 12.01
N ALA A 148 10.38 10.73 12.50
CA ALA A 148 10.59 9.48 11.78
C ALA A 148 9.91 9.49 10.40
N LEU A 149 8.65 9.93 10.34
CA LEU A 149 7.91 10.03 9.08
C LEU A 149 8.51 11.06 8.14
N SER A 150 8.88 12.24 8.64
CA SER A 150 9.48 13.33 7.83
C SER A 150 10.82 12.88 7.24
N ALA A 151 11.70 12.30 8.07
CA ALA A 151 13.02 11.85 7.63
C ALA A 151 12.94 10.72 6.59
N SER A 152 12.10 9.71 6.84
CA SER A 152 11.93 8.60 5.91
C SER A 152 11.24 9.03 4.60
N PHE A 153 10.32 9.99 4.66
CA PHE A 153 9.70 10.57 3.46
C PHE A 153 10.72 11.36 2.64
N GLU A 154 11.53 12.20 3.28
CA GLU A 154 12.62 12.92 2.60
C GLU A 154 13.63 11.96 1.98
N PHE A 155 14.01 10.89 2.70
CA PHE A 155 14.88 9.84 2.17
C PHE A 155 14.29 9.22 0.89
N LEU A 156 13.02 8.83 0.91
CA LEU A 156 12.33 8.25 -0.25
C LEU A 156 12.29 9.22 -1.44
N VAL A 157 11.94 10.48 -1.20
CA VAL A 157 11.89 11.52 -2.24
C VAL A 157 13.27 11.77 -2.83
N ASN A 158 14.32 11.86 -2.00
CA ASN A 158 15.69 12.06 -2.46
C ASN A 158 16.21 10.84 -3.25
N PHE A 159 15.85 9.63 -2.85
CA PHE A 159 16.15 8.42 -3.62
C PHE A 159 15.55 8.49 -5.03
N VAL A 160 14.26 8.83 -5.14
CA VAL A 160 13.58 8.97 -6.44
C VAL A 160 14.25 10.06 -7.29
N LYS A 161 14.53 11.23 -6.71
CA LYS A 161 15.22 12.34 -7.38
C LYS A 161 16.63 11.95 -7.85
N SER A 162 17.36 11.15 -7.08
CA SER A 162 18.69 10.67 -7.45
C SER A 162 18.71 9.81 -8.73
N LYS A 163 17.54 9.25 -9.09
CA LYS A 163 17.32 8.50 -10.34
C LYS A 163 16.89 9.39 -11.51
N ASN A 164 16.84 10.72 -11.32
CA ASN A 164 16.34 11.68 -12.30
C ASN A 164 14.95 11.36 -12.87
N THR A 165 14.04 10.91 -11.99
CA THR A 165 12.72 10.44 -12.38
C THR A 165 11.66 10.86 -11.36
N THR A 166 10.38 10.61 -11.64
CA THR A 166 9.27 10.66 -10.68
C THR A 166 9.06 9.29 -10.06
N TYR A 167 8.28 9.23 -8.96
CA TYR A 167 7.99 7.95 -8.31
C TYR A 167 7.25 6.98 -9.25
N ASP A 168 6.22 7.46 -9.97
CA ASP A 168 5.48 6.60 -10.91
C ASP A 168 6.35 6.14 -12.07
N ALA A 169 7.15 7.04 -12.65
CA ALA A 169 8.09 6.66 -13.71
C ALA A 169 9.14 5.67 -13.19
N LEU A 170 9.60 5.80 -11.94
CA LEU A 170 10.47 4.81 -11.31
C LEU A 170 9.78 3.45 -11.23
N VAL A 171 8.56 3.40 -10.70
CA VAL A 171 7.78 2.15 -10.57
C VAL A 171 7.62 1.43 -11.91
N PHE A 172 7.41 2.18 -13.00
CA PHE A 172 7.27 1.60 -14.35
C PHE A 172 8.60 1.33 -15.06
N SER A 173 9.71 1.85 -14.58
CA SER A 173 11.04 1.63 -15.18
C SER A 173 11.78 0.43 -14.58
N LEU A 174 11.22 -0.16 -13.54
CA LEU A 174 11.75 -1.34 -12.87
C LEU A 174 11.35 -2.60 -13.65
#